data_4bd370f2f41dd27ecb931a64cd21cc42
#
_entry.id   4bd370f2f41dd27ecb931a64cd21cc42
#
_cell.length_a   1.000
_cell.length_b   1.000
_cell.length_c   1.000
_cell.angle_alpha   90.00
_cell.angle_beta   90.00
_cell.angle_gamma   90.00
#
_symmetry.space_group_name_H-M   'P 1'
#
loop_
_entity.id
_entity.type
_entity.pdbx_description
1 polymer ?
#
loop_
_entity_poly.entity_id
_entity_poly.type
_entity_poly.pdbx_seq_one_letter_code
_entity_poly.pdbx_strand_id
1 'polypeptide(L)'
;MSARGFFAGAAPAALGSLVALAAQALMALFLLHLFEPTAVGVFSLVAQTAFGWATLALAQSPLSLLANQHLGAVPAARQAWRASLRRWLWLSPLALLALAWAGLQREASAALPTLALWAGATALAQMGWLLAQSLALRVHTPASIAGVRLLPPVLAALLVGLGAGWWPQAGSALLLGAALAGYLAGALWLRPLWTPAAYSDQAPAHAGAAQPSATGDARSEQLKLLHSASDVLVATALAAHWTALYGVAQAGCLLVLLRVFGFVPALVGSAWAQVALSRPQAQRPSSLWAAVAGVLGVAGLAGLAWLALEQAWLAPPWQALRPYVLPLALWQAAASLMAAASHRPFQQGRAQRYTWQCLGINAGQAALLLLPPLWGWGLPLHLWALCAGLTLALAAQAAWSARLGR
;
A
#
# COMPACT_ATOMS: atom_id res chain seq x y z
N MET A 1 7.93 -33.00 -6.22
CA MET A 1 7.66 -32.36 -4.91
C MET A 1 6.29 -32.85 -4.43
N SER A 2 6.21 -33.52 -3.28
CA SER A 2 4.93 -33.95 -2.72
C SER A 2 4.08 -32.76 -2.29
N ALA A 3 2.76 -32.84 -2.42
CA ALA A 3 1.84 -31.78 -1.98
C ALA A 3 2.07 -31.39 -0.50
N ARG A 4 2.44 -32.34 0.35
CA ARG A 4 2.80 -32.11 1.76
C ARG A 4 4.02 -31.18 1.94
N GLY A 5 5.05 -31.28 1.12
CA GLY A 5 6.24 -30.40 1.19
C GLY A 5 5.95 -28.98 0.77
N PHE A 6 5.02 -28.76 -0.18
CA PHE A 6 4.59 -27.45 -0.61
C PHE A 6 3.77 -26.74 0.47
N PHE A 7 2.84 -27.43 1.13
CA PHE A 7 2.03 -26.86 2.22
C PHE A 7 2.89 -26.56 3.46
N ALA A 8 3.87 -27.36 3.80
CA ALA A 8 4.77 -27.12 4.92
C ALA A 8 5.63 -25.86 4.74
N GLY A 9 6.04 -25.53 3.52
CA GLY A 9 6.81 -24.31 3.23
C GLY A 9 5.95 -23.04 3.08
N ALA A 10 4.70 -23.17 2.60
CA ALA A 10 3.81 -22.04 2.36
C ALA A 10 2.99 -21.62 3.61
N ALA A 11 2.73 -22.56 4.53
CA ALA A 11 1.91 -22.31 5.71
C ALA A 11 2.44 -21.19 6.63
N PRO A 12 3.74 -21.10 6.95
CA PRO A 12 4.25 -20.00 7.79
C PRO A 12 4.09 -18.61 7.13
N ALA A 13 4.31 -18.52 5.82
CA ALA A 13 4.15 -17.28 5.07
C ALA A 13 2.68 -16.85 5.00
N ALA A 14 1.75 -17.79 4.83
CA ALA A 14 0.31 -17.54 4.83
C ALA A 14 -0.19 -17.11 6.21
N LEU A 15 0.24 -17.79 7.28
CA LEU A 15 -0.05 -17.41 8.66
C LEU A 15 0.49 -16.02 8.99
N GLY A 16 1.73 -15.71 8.62
CA GLY A 16 2.31 -14.39 8.80
C GLY A 16 1.50 -13.30 8.10
N SER A 17 1.02 -13.56 6.90
CA SER A 17 0.15 -12.63 6.17
C SER A 17 -1.21 -12.44 6.85
N LEU A 18 -1.84 -13.50 7.36
CA LEU A 18 -3.11 -13.43 8.09
C LEU A 18 -2.98 -12.64 9.39
N VAL A 19 -1.90 -12.86 10.16
CA VAL A 19 -1.68 -12.11 11.41
C VAL A 19 -1.36 -10.65 11.12
N ALA A 20 -0.56 -10.35 10.08
CA ALA A 20 -0.32 -8.98 9.64
C ALA A 20 -1.64 -8.28 9.25
N LEU A 21 -2.52 -9.01 8.61
CA LEU A 21 -3.85 -8.60 8.22
C LEU A 21 -4.73 -8.27 9.45
N ALA A 22 -4.76 -9.18 10.42
CA ALA A 22 -5.48 -8.99 11.68
C ALA A 22 -4.95 -7.77 12.46
N ALA A 23 -3.63 -7.58 12.50
CA ALA A 23 -3.01 -6.42 13.13
C ALA A 23 -3.39 -5.10 12.43
N GLN A 24 -3.49 -5.10 11.10
CA GLN A 24 -3.95 -3.93 10.35
C GLN A 24 -5.44 -3.63 10.58
N ALA A 25 -6.28 -4.66 10.68
CA ALA A 25 -7.69 -4.51 11.01
C ALA A 25 -7.85 -3.97 12.45
N LEU A 26 -7.10 -4.51 13.40
CA LEU A 26 -7.06 -4.01 14.78
C LEU A 26 -6.58 -2.55 14.84
N MET A 27 -5.55 -2.20 14.06
CA MET A 27 -5.09 -0.81 13.95
C MET A 27 -6.18 0.11 13.40
N ALA A 28 -6.97 -0.33 12.42
CA ALA A 28 -8.10 0.45 11.90
C ALA A 28 -9.18 0.67 12.97
N LEU A 29 -9.47 -0.33 13.79
CA LEU A 29 -10.37 -0.20 14.93
C LEU A 29 -9.83 0.79 15.98
N PHE A 30 -8.54 0.72 16.30
CA PHE A 30 -7.91 1.68 17.22
C PHE A 30 -7.99 3.12 16.68
N LEU A 31 -7.76 3.32 15.37
CA LEU A 31 -7.91 4.64 14.76
C LEU A 31 -9.31 5.23 14.94
N LEU A 32 -10.35 4.41 14.84
CA LEU A 32 -11.74 4.84 14.95
C LEU A 32 -12.23 5.02 16.39
N HIS A 33 -11.69 4.25 17.35
CA HIS A 33 -12.17 4.27 18.73
C HIS A 33 -11.31 5.09 19.68
N LEU A 34 -10.00 5.21 19.43
CA LEU A 34 -9.06 5.81 20.37
C LEU A 34 -8.59 7.20 19.92
N PHE A 35 -8.85 7.59 18.68
CA PHE A 35 -8.33 8.85 18.12
C PHE A 35 -9.41 9.67 17.44
N GLU A 36 -9.21 10.98 17.42
CA GLU A 36 -10.05 11.90 16.68
C GLU A 36 -9.71 11.91 15.18
N PRO A 37 -10.68 12.28 14.30
CA PRO A 37 -10.44 12.39 12.86
C PRO A 37 -9.26 13.28 12.48
N THR A 38 -9.00 14.35 13.26
CA THR A 38 -7.86 15.25 13.05
C THR A 38 -6.52 14.54 13.26
N ALA A 39 -6.37 13.78 14.34
CA ALA A 39 -5.15 13.02 14.62
C ALA A 39 -4.92 11.94 13.55
N VAL A 40 -5.98 11.25 13.14
CA VAL A 40 -5.94 10.25 12.07
C VAL A 40 -5.64 10.89 10.71
N GLY A 41 -6.14 12.10 10.45
CA GLY A 41 -5.85 12.86 9.23
C GLY A 41 -4.38 13.25 9.12
N VAL A 42 -3.79 13.80 10.18
CA VAL A 42 -2.34 14.11 10.23
C VAL A 42 -1.51 12.85 10.01
N PHE A 43 -1.82 11.79 10.77
CA PHE A 43 -1.15 10.51 10.62
C PHE A 43 -1.24 9.97 9.18
N SER A 44 -2.43 9.98 8.60
CA SER A 44 -2.66 9.42 7.26
C SER A 44 -1.97 10.24 6.17
N LEU A 45 -1.96 11.58 6.27
CA LEU A 45 -1.22 12.45 5.35
C LEU A 45 0.28 12.15 5.37
N VAL A 46 0.87 12.12 6.58
CA VAL A 46 2.30 11.85 6.75
C VAL A 46 2.64 10.44 6.30
N ALA A 47 1.84 9.44 6.70
CA ALA A 47 2.05 8.05 6.33
C ALA A 47 1.94 7.84 4.81
N GLN A 48 0.96 8.48 4.14
CA GLN A 48 0.80 8.40 2.68
C GLN A 48 1.96 9.09 1.95
N THR A 49 2.40 10.26 2.43
CA THR A 49 3.56 10.96 1.88
C THR A 49 4.84 10.11 2.05
N ALA A 50 5.04 9.52 3.24
CA ALA A 50 6.17 8.64 3.52
C ALA A 50 6.14 7.39 2.63
N PHE A 51 4.97 6.76 2.46
CA PHE A 51 4.77 5.61 1.58
C PHE A 51 5.11 5.96 0.13
N GLY A 52 4.60 7.08 -0.36
CA GLY A 52 4.88 7.58 -1.69
C GLY A 52 6.38 7.81 -1.90
N TRP A 53 7.01 8.51 -0.97
CA TRP A 53 8.43 8.81 -1.01
C TRP A 53 9.29 7.54 -0.99
N ALA A 54 9.01 6.61 -0.07
CA ALA A 54 9.71 5.33 0.00
C ALA A 54 9.55 4.49 -1.28
N THR A 55 8.33 4.39 -1.80
CA THR A 55 8.02 3.59 -3.00
C THR A 55 8.74 4.15 -4.24
N LEU A 56 8.70 5.46 -4.45
CA LEU A 56 9.40 6.10 -5.56
C LEU A 56 10.93 5.99 -5.41
N ALA A 57 11.45 6.14 -4.20
CA ALA A 57 12.88 6.00 -3.93
C ALA A 57 13.38 4.57 -4.13
N LEU A 58 12.60 3.58 -3.75
CA LEU A 58 12.90 2.18 -4.00
C LEU A 58 12.87 1.84 -5.49
N ALA A 59 11.88 2.37 -6.22
CA ALA A 59 11.63 2.01 -7.61
C ALA A 59 11.70 0.48 -7.80
N GLN A 60 12.62 -0.03 -8.64
CA GLN A 60 12.82 -1.47 -8.86
C GLN A 60 13.89 -2.12 -7.96
N SER A 61 14.48 -1.39 -7.01
CA SER A 61 15.55 -1.94 -6.16
C SER A 61 15.20 -3.27 -5.47
N PRO A 62 13.96 -3.48 -4.95
CA PRO A 62 13.55 -4.75 -4.36
C PRO A 62 13.58 -5.91 -5.37
N LEU A 63 13.13 -5.66 -6.60
CA LEU A 63 13.13 -6.67 -7.68
C LEU A 63 14.53 -6.95 -8.19
N SER A 64 15.36 -5.92 -8.38
CA SER A 64 16.75 -6.07 -8.79
C SER A 64 17.56 -6.84 -7.75
N LEU A 65 17.28 -6.65 -6.46
CA LEU A 65 17.89 -7.43 -5.38
C LEU A 65 17.55 -8.93 -5.49
N LEU A 66 16.33 -9.27 -5.89
CA LEU A 66 15.92 -10.67 -6.08
C LEU A 66 16.44 -11.27 -7.39
N ALA A 67 16.48 -10.48 -8.46
CA ALA A 67 16.87 -10.95 -9.80
C ALA A 67 18.39 -11.10 -9.98
N ASN A 68 19.17 -10.23 -9.36
CA ASN A 68 20.63 -10.20 -9.53
C ASN A 68 21.33 -11.26 -8.65
N GLN A 69 21.31 -12.49 -9.10
CA GLN A 69 21.94 -13.63 -8.40
C GLN A 69 23.47 -13.70 -8.57
N HIS A 70 24.04 -12.91 -9.48
CA HIS A 70 25.51 -12.90 -9.70
C HIS A 70 26.25 -12.18 -8.58
N LEU A 71 25.61 -11.27 -7.88
CA LEU A 71 26.18 -10.63 -6.69
C LEU A 71 25.76 -11.39 -5.43
N GLY A 72 26.64 -11.47 -4.45
CA GLY A 72 26.25 -11.92 -3.11
C GLY A 72 25.09 -11.10 -2.56
N ALA A 73 24.28 -11.70 -1.68
CA ALA A 73 23.06 -11.05 -1.16
C ALA A 73 23.35 -9.71 -0.46
N VAL A 74 24.42 -9.64 0.34
CA VAL A 74 24.81 -8.45 1.08
C VAL A 74 25.33 -7.32 0.17
N PRO A 75 26.27 -7.55 -0.77
CA PRO A 75 26.66 -6.54 -1.76
C PRO A 75 25.50 -6.00 -2.58
N ALA A 76 24.59 -6.89 -3.06
CA ALA A 76 23.42 -6.49 -3.82
C ALA A 76 22.47 -5.60 -2.99
N ALA A 77 22.24 -5.97 -1.71
CA ALA A 77 21.41 -5.17 -0.81
C ALA A 77 22.05 -3.81 -0.47
N ARG A 78 23.36 -3.73 -0.30
CA ARG A 78 24.09 -2.45 -0.13
C ARG A 78 23.96 -1.56 -1.35
N GLN A 79 24.09 -2.12 -2.55
CA GLN A 79 23.91 -1.38 -3.79
C GLN A 79 22.48 -0.84 -3.91
N ALA A 80 21.48 -1.70 -3.66
CA ALA A 80 20.07 -1.32 -3.65
C ALA A 80 19.78 -0.20 -2.65
N TRP A 81 20.31 -0.31 -1.42
CA TRP A 81 20.16 0.72 -0.38
C TRP A 81 20.76 2.06 -0.80
N ARG A 82 22.01 2.08 -1.28
CA ARG A 82 22.69 3.31 -1.70
C ARG A 82 21.96 3.99 -2.87
N ALA A 83 21.50 3.21 -3.84
CA ALA A 83 20.71 3.72 -4.97
C ALA A 83 19.37 4.32 -4.51
N SER A 84 18.68 3.64 -3.59
CA SER A 84 17.41 4.10 -3.03
C SER A 84 17.59 5.34 -2.15
N LEU A 85 18.65 5.39 -1.33
CA LEU A 85 18.94 6.56 -0.51
C LEU A 85 19.23 7.81 -1.36
N ARG A 86 19.98 7.65 -2.45
CA ARG A 86 20.22 8.76 -3.39
C ARG A 86 18.91 9.27 -4.00
N ARG A 87 18.05 8.37 -4.46
CA ARG A 87 16.72 8.74 -5.00
C ARG A 87 15.83 9.36 -3.93
N TRP A 88 15.86 8.86 -2.70
CA TRP A 88 15.16 9.43 -1.57
C TRP A 88 15.53 10.90 -1.35
N LEU A 89 16.82 11.24 -1.40
CA LEU A 89 17.30 12.62 -1.31
C LEU A 89 16.79 13.48 -2.48
N TRP A 90 16.86 12.96 -3.72
CA TRP A 90 16.38 13.67 -4.90
C TRP A 90 14.87 13.89 -4.93
N LEU A 91 14.11 13.02 -4.31
CA LEU A 91 12.64 13.11 -4.24
C LEU A 91 12.16 13.94 -3.04
N SER A 92 13.05 14.37 -2.14
CA SER A 92 12.68 15.18 -0.97
C SER A 92 11.89 16.44 -1.32
N PRO A 93 12.23 17.23 -2.38
CA PRO A 93 11.44 18.41 -2.73
C PRO A 93 9.99 18.09 -3.09
N LEU A 94 9.75 16.95 -3.77
CA LEU A 94 8.40 16.52 -4.13
C LEU A 94 7.57 16.15 -2.88
N ALA A 95 8.16 15.42 -1.94
CA ALA A 95 7.49 15.06 -0.69
C ALA A 95 7.20 16.30 0.17
N LEU A 96 8.15 17.23 0.24
CA LEU A 96 7.97 18.51 0.94
C LEU A 96 6.88 19.37 0.27
N LEU A 97 6.83 19.38 -1.06
CA LEU A 97 5.77 20.08 -1.80
C LEU A 97 4.39 19.52 -1.47
N ALA A 98 4.24 18.19 -1.39
CA ALA A 98 2.96 17.57 -1.03
C ALA A 98 2.51 17.96 0.39
N LEU A 99 3.43 17.98 1.36
CA LEU A 99 3.13 18.44 2.73
C LEU A 99 2.83 19.94 2.80
N ALA A 100 3.61 20.75 2.08
CA ALA A 100 3.39 22.20 2.00
C ALA A 100 2.04 22.52 1.36
N TRP A 101 1.68 21.82 0.28
CA TRP A 101 0.38 21.96 -0.38
C TRP A 101 -0.78 21.68 0.60
N ALA A 102 -0.68 20.61 1.40
CA ALA A 102 -1.67 20.27 2.42
C ALA A 102 -1.78 21.34 3.52
N GLY A 103 -0.68 22.04 3.83
CA GLY A 103 -0.60 23.06 4.90
C GLY A 103 -0.84 24.50 4.45
N LEU A 104 -0.71 24.80 3.16
CA LEU A 104 -0.77 26.18 2.64
C LEU A 104 -2.12 26.90 2.85
N GLN A 105 -3.20 26.15 3.02
CA GLN A 105 -4.54 26.73 3.19
C GLN A 105 -4.92 26.99 4.65
N ARG A 106 -4.04 26.70 5.61
CA ARG A 106 -4.26 26.92 7.03
C ARG A 106 -2.95 27.36 7.69
N GLU A 107 -3.04 28.17 8.73
CA GLU A 107 -1.95 28.75 9.54
C GLU A 107 -0.93 27.72 10.13
N ALA A 108 -0.90 26.51 9.61
CA ALA A 108 -0.08 25.38 10.05
C ALA A 108 1.36 25.38 9.47
N SER A 109 1.85 26.49 8.93
CA SER A 109 3.24 26.59 8.43
C SER A 109 4.28 26.26 9.50
N ALA A 110 3.99 26.53 10.77
CA ALA A 110 4.87 26.19 11.90
C ALA A 110 5.02 24.66 12.12
N ALA A 111 4.06 23.84 11.69
CA ALA A 111 4.12 22.38 11.83
C ALA A 111 4.84 21.68 10.67
N LEU A 112 5.09 22.36 9.55
CA LEU A 112 5.67 21.76 8.35
C LEU A 112 7.04 21.09 8.60
N PRO A 113 8.01 21.66 9.33
CA PRO A 113 9.28 21.00 9.61
C PRO A 113 9.10 19.69 10.38
N THR A 114 8.20 19.68 11.36
CA THR A 114 7.89 18.49 12.16
C THR A 114 7.24 17.39 11.30
N LEU A 115 6.26 17.73 10.45
CA LEU A 115 5.62 16.79 9.54
C LEU A 115 6.63 16.24 8.52
N ALA A 116 7.52 17.10 8.00
CA ALA A 116 8.58 16.71 7.09
C ALA A 116 9.57 15.74 7.73
N LEU A 117 9.96 15.99 9.00
CA LEU A 117 10.82 15.10 9.77
C LEU A 117 10.15 13.72 9.96
N TRP A 118 8.89 13.68 10.38
CA TRP A 118 8.14 12.44 10.54
C TRP A 118 8.00 11.69 9.21
N ALA A 119 7.65 12.37 8.12
CA ALA A 119 7.51 11.75 6.80
C ALA A 119 8.84 11.20 6.30
N GLY A 120 9.93 11.97 6.42
CA GLY A 120 11.26 11.56 6.01
C GLY A 120 11.79 10.36 6.81
N ALA A 121 11.68 10.41 8.13
CA ALA A 121 12.09 9.31 9.00
C ALA A 121 11.28 8.03 8.73
N THR A 122 9.96 8.17 8.61
CA THR A 122 9.07 7.05 8.30
C THR A 122 9.36 6.47 6.91
N ALA A 123 9.60 7.31 5.90
CA ALA A 123 9.97 6.87 4.56
C ALA A 123 11.28 6.09 4.55
N LEU A 124 12.31 6.55 5.26
CA LEU A 124 13.59 5.85 5.39
C LEU A 124 13.43 4.49 6.08
N ALA A 125 12.69 4.44 7.19
CA ALA A 125 12.44 3.20 7.91
C ALA A 125 11.64 2.20 7.06
N GLN A 126 10.61 2.67 6.36
CA GLN A 126 9.80 1.87 5.45
C GLN A 126 10.59 1.35 4.25
N MET A 127 11.46 2.19 3.66
CA MET A 127 12.40 1.78 2.62
C MET A 127 13.34 0.67 3.10
N GLY A 128 13.89 0.81 4.32
CA GLY A 128 14.69 -0.22 4.96
C GLY A 128 13.92 -1.52 5.15
N TRP A 129 12.70 -1.46 5.66
CA TRP A 129 11.84 -2.62 5.84
C TRP A 129 11.50 -3.33 4.53
N LEU A 130 11.14 -2.61 3.46
CA LEU A 130 10.83 -3.20 2.16
C LEU A 130 12.05 -3.89 1.51
N LEU A 131 13.24 -3.32 1.67
CA LEU A 131 14.48 -4.00 1.27
C LEU A 131 14.80 -5.22 2.14
N ALA A 132 14.51 -5.14 3.46
CA ALA A 132 14.64 -6.27 4.37
C ALA A 132 13.75 -7.46 3.97
N GLN A 133 12.53 -7.19 3.51
CA GLN A 133 11.64 -8.24 2.96
C GLN A 133 12.26 -8.93 1.75
N SER A 134 12.83 -8.16 0.81
CA SER A 134 13.48 -8.72 -0.37
C SER A 134 14.76 -9.50 -0.02
N LEU A 135 15.54 -9.00 0.94
CA LEU A 135 16.70 -9.72 1.44
C LEU A 135 16.31 -11.04 2.13
N ALA A 136 15.27 -11.01 2.96
CA ALA A 136 14.73 -12.20 3.62
C ALA A 136 14.26 -13.24 2.61
N LEU A 137 13.56 -12.83 1.55
CA LEU A 137 13.15 -13.73 0.46
C LEU A 137 14.34 -14.38 -0.25
N ARG A 138 15.49 -13.71 -0.30
CA ARG A 138 16.69 -14.21 -0.98
C ARG A 138 17.53 -15.17 -0.12
N VAL A 139 17.56 -14.95 1.19
CA VAL A 139 18.58 -15.57 2.08
C VAL A 139 17.98 -16.43 3.18
N HIS A 140 16.69 -16.27 3.53
CA HIS A 140 16.11 -16.78 4.76
C HIS A 140 15.02 -17.84 4.58
N THR A 141 14.73 -18.50 5.70
CA THR A 141 13.67 -19.49 5.82
C THR A 141 12.27 -18.83 5.72
N PRO A 142 11.23 -19.58 5.38
CA PRO A 142 9.84 -19.10 5.35
C PRO A 142 9.40 -18.40 6.66
N ALA A 143 9.90 -18.85 7.81
CA ALA A 143 9.61 -18.25 9.11
C ALA A 143 10.19 -16.83 9.24
N SER A 144 11.43 -16.60 8.75
CA SER A 144 12.03 -15.26 8.73
C SER A 144 11.26 -14.30 7.81
N ILE A 145 10.78 -14.79 6.67
CA ILE A 145 9.97 -14.00 5.74
C ILE A 145 8.66 -13.57 6.40
N ALA A 146 8.00 -14.50 7.10
CA ALA A 146 6.80 -14.21 7.87
C ALA A 146 7.08 -13.15 8.97
N GLY A 147 8.17 -13.32 9.73
CA GLY A 147 8.57 -12.39 10.79
C GLY A 147 8.79 -10.97 10.30
N VAL A 148 9.54 -10.79 9.20
CA VAL A 148 9.78 -9.44 8.62
C VAL A 148 8.49 -8.74 8.20
N ARG A 149 7.52 -9.48 7.69
CA ARG A 149 6.23 -8.92 7.26
C ARG A 149 5.31 -8.59 8.42
N LEU A 150 5.33 -9.41 9.45
CA LEU A 150 4.41 -9.37 10.57
C LEU A 150 4.82 -8.34 11.62
N LEU A 151 6.13 -8.19 11.86
CA LEU A 151 6.64 -7.37 12.95
C LEU A 151 6.20 -5.90 12.90
N PRO A 152 6.28 -5.18 11.77
CA PRO A 152 5.87 -3.78 11.72
C PRO A 152 4.39 -3.54 12.09
N PRO A 153 3.40 -4.22 11.46
CA PRO A 153 2.00 -3.94 11.78
C PRO A 153 1.62 -4.40 13.20
N VAL A 154 2.18 -5.50 13.69
CA VAL A 154 1.90 -5.98 15.05
C VAL A 154 2.50 -5.03 16.09
N LEU A 155 3.76 -4.65 15.94
CA LEU A 155 4.40 -3.73 16.86
C LEU A 155 3.71 -2.36 16.87
N ALA A 156 3.34 -1.83 15.70
CA ALA A 156 2.60 -0.57 15.60
C ALA A 156 1.25 -0.66 16.31
N ALA A 157 0.48 -1.74 16.10
CA ALA A 157 -0.82 -1.93 16.77
C ALA A 157 -0.67 -2.08 18.29
N LEU A 158 0.34 -2.81 18.76
CA LEU A 158 0.63 -2.94 20.20
C LEU A 158 1.00 -1.59 20.82
N LEU A 159 1.91 -0.84 20.19
CA LEU A 159 2.33 0.47 20.70
C LEU A 159 1.18 1.48 20.72
N VAL A 160 0.31 1.45 19.72
CA VAL A 160 -0.89 2.30 19.70
C VAL A 160 -1.87 1.90 20.78
N GLY A 161 -2.19 0.59 20.91
CA GLY A 161 -3.13 0.12 21.90
C GLY A 161 -2.68 0.40 23.34
N LEU A 162 -1.40 0.16 23.66
CA LEU A 162 -0.83 0.43 24.98
C LEU A 162 -0.65 1.94 25.21
N GLY A 163 -0.12 2.64 24.19
CA GLY A 163 0.21 4.06 24.31
C GLY A 163 -1.04 4.94 24.44
N ALA A 164 -2.15 4.59 23.81
CA ALA A 164 -3.41 5.33 23.96
C ALA A 164 -3.95 5.33 25.39
N GLY A 165 -3.72 4.24 26.15
CA GLY A 165 -4.08 4.17 27.56
C GLY A 165 -3.18 5.01 28.48
N TRP A 166 -1.89 5.16 28.13
CA TRP A 166 -0.92 5.87 28.99
C TRP A 166 -0.73 7.33 28.60
N TRP A 167 -0.89 7.66 27.30
CA TRP A 167 -0.73 9.01 26.75
C TRP A 167 -1.88 9.39 25.82
N PRO A 168 -3.10 9.55 26.33
CA PRO A 168 -4.27 9.84 25.49
C PRO A 168 -4.13 11.16 24.73
N GLN A 169 -3.29 12.09 25.24
CA GLN A 169 -3.06 13.40 24.60
C GLN A 169 -2.02 13.35 23.46
N ALA A 170 -1.30 12.23 23.27
CA ALA A 170 -0.24 12.16 22.26
C ALA A 170 -0.76 12.17 20.82
N GLY A 171 -2.04 11.87 20.60
CA GLY A 171 -2.72 12.06 19.31
C GLY A 171 -1.98 11.47 18.12
N SER A 172 -1.75 12.28 17.10
CA SER A 172 -1.03 11.86 15.87
C SER A 172 0.44 11.48 16.11
N ALA A 173 1.10 12.03 17.13
CA ALA A 173 2.49 11.72 17.44
C ALA A 173 2.67 10.26 17.89
N LEU A 174 1.72 9.72 18.66
CA LEU A 174 1.70 8.31 19.05
C LEU A 174 1.55 7.41 17.81
N LEU A 175 0.65 7.75 16.89
CA LEU A 175 0.42 6.99 15.66
C LEU A 175 1.66 6.97 14.77
N LEU A 176 2.29 8.13 14.59
CA LEU A 176 3.51 8.28 13.79
C LEU A 176 4.70 7.56 14.43
N GLY A 177 4.87 7.71 15.75
CA GLY A 177 5.91 7.05 16.52
C GLY A 177 5.78 5.52 16.48
N ALA A 178 4.57 5.01 16.62
CA ALA A 178 4.29 3.57 16.55
C ALA A 178 4.56 3.00 15.14
N ALA A 179 4.16 3.71 14.09
CA ALA A 179 4.43 3.32 12.71
C ALA A 179 5.94 3.33 12.42
N LEU A 180 6.65 4.39 12.82
CA LEU A 180 8.10 4.51 12.66
C LEU A 180 8.82 3.37 13.41
N ALA A 181 8.47 3.12 14.67
CA ALA A 181 9.05 2.03 15.48
C ALA A 181 8.82 0.66 14.83
N GLY A 182 7.60 0.43 14.32
CA GLY A 182 7.29 -0.79 13.57
C GLY A 182 8.19 -0.98 12.35
N TYR A 183 8.32 0.02 11.50
CA TYR A 183 9.18 -0.06 10.30
C TYR A 183 10.66 -0.18 10.65
N LEU A 184 11.14 0.53 11.68
CA LEU A 184 12.51 0.38 12.17
C LEU A 184 12.78 -1.04 12.65
N ALA A 185 11.86 -1.62 13.44
CA ALA A 185 11.98 -3.00 13.89
C ALA A 185 12.03 -3.99 12.71
N GLY A 186 11.18 -3.79 11.68
CA GLY A 186 11.24 -4.57 10.44
C GLY A 186 12.55 -4.37 9.66
N ALA A 187 13.10 -3.17 9.66
CA ALA A 187 14.36 -2.85 9.00
C ALA A 187 15.60 -3.46 9.70
N LEU A 188 15.49 -3.89 10.97
CA LEU A 188 16.57 -4.58 11.69
C LEU A 188 17.01 -5.88 10.98
N TRP A 189 16.18 -6.48 10.13
CA TRP A 189 16.58 -7.60 9.27
C TRP A 189 17.66 -7.22 8.24
N LEU A 190 17.91 -5.90 8.00
CA LEU A 190 19.08 -5.43 7.24
C LEU A 190 20.37 -5.40 8.07
N ARG A 191 20.34 -5.75 9.35
CA ARG A 191 21.50 -5.79 10.23
C ARG A 191 22.75 -6.44 9.58
N PRO A 192 22.64 -7.52 8.75
CA PRO A 192 23.80 -8.07 8.05
C PRO A 192 24.53 -7.08 7.13
N LEU A 193 23.87 -6.01 6.68
CA LEU A 193 24.54 -4.97 5.87
C LEU A 193 25.59 -4.18 6.65
N TRP A 194 25.43 -4.13 7.98
CA TRP A 194 26.24 -3.31 8.87
C TRP A 194 27.31 -4.12 9.61
N THR A 195 27.21 -5.46 9.60
CA THR A 195 28.16 -6.37 10.24
C THR A 195 29.01 -7.06 9.17
N PRO A 196 30.30 -6.71 9.01
CA PRO A 196 31.15 -7.26 7.94
C PRO A 196 31.43 -8.78 8.05
N ALA A 197 31.31 -9.35 9.24
CA ALA A 197 31.89 -10.65 9.56
C ALA A 197 30.98 -11.89 9.41
N ALA A 198 29.67 -11.74 9.16
CA ALA A 198 28.72 -12.86 9.25
C ALA A 198 28.33 -13.54 7.92
N TYR A 199 28.70 -12.97 6.80
CA TYR A 199 28.40 -13.53 5.47
C TYR A 199 29.68 -13.64 4.65
N SER A 200 30.54 -14.59 5.05
CA SER A 200 31.54 -15.11 4.14
C SER A 200 30.83 -15.64 2.90
N ASP A 201 31.35 -15.27 1.75
CA ASP A 201 30.89 -15.60 0.42
C ASP A 201 30.56 -17.12 0.27
N GLN A 202 29.38 -17.53 0.69
CA GLN A 202 28.74 -18.66 0.07
C GLN A 202 28.21 -18.16 -1.26
N ALA A 203 29.13 -17.99 -2.22
CA ALA A 203 28.74 -18.02 -3.62
C ALA A 203 27.88 -19.28 -3.79
N PRO A 204 26.63 -19.17 -4.27
CA PRO A 204 25.83 -20.36 -4.51
C PRO A 204 26.62 -21.23 -5.47
N ALA A 205 26.99 -22.46 -5.03
CA ALA A 205 27.73 -23.46 -5.81
C ALA A 205 26.96 -23.93 -7.05
N HIS A 206 25.88 -23.29 -7.41
CA HIS A 206 25.04 -23.53 -8.57
C HIS A 206 24.95 -22.30 -9.47
N ALA A 207 26.11 -21.72 -9.78
CA ALA A 207 26.23 -20.87 -10.98
C ALA A 207 26.26 -21.76 -12.26
N GLY A 208 25.39 -22.74 -12.32
CA GLY A 208 25.02 -23.38 -13.59
C GLY A 208 24.30 -22.32 -14.40
N ALA A 209 24.88 -21.98 -15.54
CA ALA A 209 24.47 -21.06 -16.57
C ALA A 209 22.95 -20.75 -16.57
N ALA A 210 22.49 -19.91 -15.68
CA ALA A 210 21.25 -19.20 -15.91
C ALA A 210 21.55 -18.26 -17.07
N GLN A 211 21.16 -18.71 -18.26
CA GLN A 211 21.08 -17.82 -19.41
C GLN A 211 20.49 -16.49 -18.97
N PRO A 212 21.07 -15.36 -19.41
CA PRO A 212 20.40 -14.09 -19.24
C PRO A 212 19.01 -14.28 -19.86
N SER A 213 18.03 -14.51 -18.99
CA SER A 213 16.64 -14.59 -19.42
C SER A 213 16.37 -13.32 -20.17
N ALA A 214 16.01 -13.51 -21.40
CA ALA A 214 15.66 -12.59 -22.46
C ALA A 214 15.52 -11.16 -21.93
N THR A 215 16.27 -10.25 -22.51
CA THR A 215 16.13 -8.82 -22.42
C THR A 215 14.65 -8.49 -22.33
N GLY A 216 14.13 -8.41 -21.10
CA GLY A 216 12.78 -7.90 -20.87
C GLY A 216 12.75 -6.57 -21.60
N ASP A 217 11.80 -6.40 -22.51
CA ASP A 217 11.71 -5.22 -23.34
C ASP A 217 11.82 -4.01 -22.40
N ALA A 218 12.91 -3.24 -22.51
CA ALA A 218 13.22 -2.11 -21.62
C ALA A 218 12.02 -1.15 -21.53
N ARG A 219 11.22 -1.11 -22.61
CA ARG A 219 9.97 -0.36 -22.69
C ARG A 219 8.90 -0.93 -21.73
N SER A 220 8.82 -2.24 -21.58
CA SER A 220 7.88 -2.89 -20.66
C SER A 220 8.22 -2.59 -19.18
N GLU A 221 9.52 -2.58 -18.85
CA GLU A 221 9.98 -2.24 -17.50
C GLU A 221 9.75 -0.75 -17.18
N GLN A 222 10.00 0.13 -18.13
CA GLN A 222 9.71 1.57 -17.99
C GLN A 222 8.22 1.82 -17.77
N LEU A 223 7.33 1.14 -18.51
CA LEU A 223 5.88 1.26 -18.33
C LEU A 223 5.42 0.79 -16.95
N LYS A 224 5.98 -0.29 -16.42
CA LYS A 224 5.66 -0.76 -15.06
C LYS A 224 6.09 0.26 -14.01
N LEU A 225 7.27 0.85 -14.18
CA LEU A 225 7.74 1.93 -13.30
C LEU A 225 6.83 3.16 -13.37
N LEU A 226 6.47 3.59 -14.57
CA LEU A 226 5.59 4.72 -14.78
C LEU A 226 4.21 4.48 -14.14
N HIS A 227 3.66 3.27 -14.28
CA HIS A 227 2.40 2.91 -13.64
C HIS A 227 2.51 2.97 -12.11
N SER A 228 3.50 2.30 -11.52
CA SER A 228 3.71 2.34 -10.08
C SER A 228 3.95 3.74 -9.53
N ALA A 229 4.70 4.57 -10.28
CA ALA A 229 4.93 5.96 -9.93
C ALA A 229 3.63 6.79 -9.99
N SER A 230 2.81 6.60 -11.04
CA SER A 230 1.54 7.31 -11.19
C SER A 230 0.55 6.95 -10.08
N ASP A 231 0.44 5.67 -9.71
CA ASP A 231 -0.42 5.21 -8.60
C ASP A 231 -0.06 5.92 -7.29
N VAL A 232 1.22 5.93 -6.98
CA VAL A 232 1.73 6.55 -5.75
C VAL A 232 1.55 8.06 -5.75
N LEU A 233 1.84 8.72 -6.88
CA LEU A 233 1.68 10.17 -7.01
C LEU A 233 0.22 10.59 -6.84
N VAL A 234 -0.71 9.88 -7.49
CA VAL A 234 -2.14 10.18 -7.39
C VAL A 234 -2.67 9.91 -5.99
N ALA A 235 -2.25 8.82 -5.33
CA ALA A 235 -2.64 8.54 -3.96
C ALA A 235 -2.09 9.60 -2.96
N THR A 236 -0.85 10.07 -3.17
CA THR A 236 -0.26 11.13 -2.34
C THR A 236 -0.94 12.47 -2.62
N ALA A 237 -1.21 12.78 -3.89
CA ALA A 237 -1.96 13.98 -4.28
C ALA A 237 -3.38 13.97 -3.69
N LEU A 238 -4.06 12.81 -3.66
CA LEU A 238 -5.37 12.68 -3.03
C LEU A 238 -5.32 13.07 -1.56
N ALA A 239 -4.37 12.52 -0.80
CA ALA A 239 -4.22 12.84 0.61
C ALA A 239 -3.91 14.33 0.85
N ALA A 240 -2.93 14.89 0.11
CA ALA A 240 -2.51 16.27 0.25
C ALA A 240 -3.60 17.25 -0.19
N HIS A 241 -4.18 17.04 -1.37
CA HIS A 241 -5.19 17.95 -1.93
C HIS A 241 -6.50 17.93 -1.15
N TRP A 242 -6.94 16.73 -0.71
CA TRP A 242 -8.13 16.62 0.14
C TRP A 242 -7.94 17.33 1.48
N THR A 243 -6.74 17.21 2.07
CA THR A 243 -6.37 17.93 3.29
C THR A 243 -6.38 19.44 3.06
N ALA A 244 -5.82 19.90 1.94
CA ALA A 244 -5.78 21.33 1.59
C ALA A 244 -7.18 21.93 1.42
N LEU A 245 -8.08 21.22 0.74
CA LEU A 245 -9.42 21.73 0.41
C LEU A 245 -10.40 21.64 1.59
N TYR A 246 -10.47 20.48 2.22
CA TYR A 246 -11.53 20.13 3.17
C TYR A 246 -11.04 20.03 4.61
N GLY A 247 -9.73 20.12 4.80
CA GLY A 247 -9.09 20.08 6.11
C GLY A 247 -8.77 18.68 6.60
N VAL A 248 -7.94 18.66 7.62
CA VAL A 248 -7.30 17.45 8.16
C VAL A 248 -8.32 16.42 8.68
N ALA A 249 -9.39 16.87 9.34
CA ALA A 249 -10.42 15.98 9.86
C ALA A 249 -11.17 15.25 8.74
N GLN A 250 -11.54 15.97 7.67
CA GLN A 250 -12.21 15.37 6.51
C GLN A 250 -11.27 14.44 5.73
N ALA A 251 -9.98 14.77 5.65
CA ALA A 251 -8.96 13.87 5.11
C ALA A 251 -8.82 12.62 5.99
N GLY A 252 -8.90 12.75 7.32
CA GLY A 252 -8.93 11.61 8.24
C GLY A 252 -10.10 10.67 7.95
N CYS A 253 -11.30 11.21 7.76
CA CYS A 253 -12.49 10.45 7.40
C CYS A 253 -12.31 9.71 6.06
N LEU A 254 -11.85 10.39 5.01
CA LEU A 254 -11.61 9.79 3.70
C LEU A 254 -10.58 8.66 3.80
N LEU A 255 -9.41 8.94 4.39
CA LEU A 255 -8.26 8.04 4.34
C LEU A 255 -8.43 6.83 5.25
N VAL A 256 -9.14 6.96 6.38
CA VAL A 256 -9.44 5.78 7.23
C VAL A 256 -10.40 4.82 6.52
N LEU A 257 -11.45 5.33 5.86
CA LEU A 257 -12.36 4.47 5.09
C LEU A 257 -11.69 3.87 3.86
N LEU A 258 -10.84 4.61 3.15
CA LEU A 258 -10.03 4.05 2.06
C LEU A 258 -9.13 2.91 2.56
N ARG A 259 -8.57 3.04 3.75
CA ARG A 259 -7.78 1.97 4.38
C ARG A 259 -8.63 0.77 4.74
N VAL A 260 -9.80 0.97 5.36
CA VAL A 260 -10.70 -0.11 5.78
C VAL A 260 -11.29 -0.84 4.57
N PHE A 261 -11.86 -0.12 3.62
CA PHE A 261 -12.50 -0.75 2.45
C PHE A 261 -11.46 -1.25 1.44
N GLY A 262 -10.34 -0.53 1.27
CA GLY A 262 -9.24 -0.88 0.37
C GLY A 262 -8.51 -2.17 0.75
N PHE A 263 -8.70 -2.62 1.98
CA PHE A 263 -8.19 -3.88 2.47
C PHE A 263 -8.73 -5.09 1.68
N VAL A 264 -10.00 -5.07 1.32
CA VAL A 264 -10.64 -6.15 0.57
C VAL A 264 -10.07 -6.32 -0.84
N PRO A 265 -10.02 -5.28 -1.71
CA PRO A 265 -9.42 -5.43 -3.04
C PRO A 265 -7.92 -5.76 -2.97
N ALA A 266 -7.19 -5.28 -1.96
CA ALA A 266 -5.79 -5.65 -1.77
C ALA A 266 -5.63 -7.15 -1.43
N LEU A 267 -6.50 -7.69 -0.58
CA LEU A 267 -6.54 -9.11 -0.25
C LEU A 267 -6.92 -9.95 -1.49
N VAL A 268 -7.97 -9.56 -2.21
CA VAL A 268 -8.39 -10.23 -3.45
C VAL A 268 -7.26 -10.20 -4.47
N GLY A 269 -6.62 -9.04 -4.69
CA GLY A 269 -5.52 -8.89 -5.64
C GLY A 269 -4.32 -9.77 -5.30
N SER A 270 -3.90 -9.79 -4.04
CA SER A 270 -2.71 -10.53 -3.62
C SER A 270 -2.94 -12.04 -3.53
N ALA A 271 -4.00 -12.47 -2.83
CA ALA A 271 -4.26 -13.90 -2.62
C ALA A 271 -4.76 -14.59 -3.90
N TRP A 272 -5.70 -13.96 -4.59
CA TRP A 272 -6.28 -14.53 -5.80
C TRP A 272 -5.28 -14.57 -6.97
N ALA A 273 -4.52 -13.51 -7.20
CA ALA A 273 -3.51 -13.51 -8.26
C ALA A 273 -2.47 -14.61 -8.06
N GLN A 274 -2.04 -14.88 -6.83
CA GLN A 274 -1.12 -15.98 -6.52
C GLN A 274 -1.74 -17.33 -6.88
N VAL A 275 -3.00 -17.57 -6.50
CA VAL A 275 -3.71 -18.82 -6.84
C VAL A 275 -3.91 -18.95 -8.35
N ALA A 276 -4.32 -17.87 -9.01
CA ALA A 276 -4.59 -17.87 -10.44
C ALA A 276 -3.33 -18.06 -11.30
N LEU A 277 -2.18 -17.55 -10.85
CA LEU A 277 -0.91 -17.67 -11.56
C LEU A 277 -0.17 -18.99 -11.26
N SER A 278 -0.37 -19.57 -10.07
CA SER A 278 0.33 -20.80 -9.65
C SER A 278 -0.30 -22.10 -10.15
N ARG A 279 -1.54 -22.09 -10.65
CA ARG A 279 -2.27 -23.29 -11.09
C ARG A 279 -2.41 -23.36 -12.61
N PRO A 280 -2.35 -24.56 -13.20
CA PRO A 280 -2.72 -24.79 -14.60
C PRO A 280 -4.14 -24.29 -14.91
N GLN A 281 -4.36 -23.80 -16.11
CA GLN A 281 -5.63 -23.16 -16.48
C GLN A 281 -6.88 -24.02 -16.21
N ALA A 282 -6.79 -25.33 -16.46
CA ALA A 282 -7.89 -26.29 -16.22
C ALA A 282 -8.26 -26.48 -14.73
N GLN A 283 -7.37 -26.14 -13.79
CA GLN A 283 -7.58 -26.32 -12.36
C GLN A 283 -7.85 -25.01 -11.61
N ARG A 284 -8.00 -23.90 -12.35
CA ARG A 284 -8.22 -22.58 -11.72
C ARG A 284 -9.68 -22.44 -11.31
N PRO A 285 -9.94 -22.04 -10.06
CA PRO A 285 -11.29 -21.70 -9.67
C PRO A 285 -11.74 -20.44 -10.45
N SER A 286 -13.03 -20.27 -10.60
CA SER A 286 -13.58 -19.12 -11.33
C SER A 286 -13.25 -17.80 -10.63
N SER A 287 -12.70 -16.82 -11.36
CA SER A 287 -12.48 -15.46 -10.85
C SER A 287 -13.79 -14.75 -10.43
N LEU A 288 -14.94 -15.28 -10.85
CA LEU A 288 -16.24 -14.78 -10.42
C LEU A 288 -16.42 -14.92 -8.91
N TRP A 289 -16.04 -16.03 -8.31
CA TRP A 289 -16.14 -16.21 -6.86
C TRP A 289 -15.26 -15.23 -6.08
N ALA A 290 -14.05 -14.97 -6.56
CA ALA A 290 -13.17 -13.98 -5.95
C ALA A 290 -13.75 -12.57 -6.07
N ALA A 291 -14.34 -12.25 -7.23
CA ALA A 291 -15.01 -10.98 -7.47
C ALA A 291 -16.23 -10.80 -6.56
N VAL A 292 -17.12 -11.81 -6.48
CA VAL A 292 -18.31 -11.79 -5.61
C VAL A 292 -17.90 -11.68 -4.14
N ALA A 293 -16.94 -12.48 -3.68
CA ALA A 293 -16.44 -12.42 -2.31
C ALA A 293 -15.86 -11.02 -1.99
N GLY A 294 -15.12 -10.42 -2.93
CA GLY A 294 -14.60 -9.06 -2.79
C GLY A 294 -15.69 -8.01 -2.65
N VAL A 295 -16.70 -8.04 -3.54
CA VAL A 295 -17.83 -7.10 -3.48
C VAL A 295 -18.63 -7.27 -2.20
N LEU A 296 -18.95 -8.52 -1.80
CA LEU A 296 -19.68 -8.80 -0.56
C LEU A 296 -18.85 -8.41 0.67
N GLY A 297 -17.52 -8.59 0.64
CA GLY A 297 -16.62 -8.15 1.71
C GLY A 297 -16.67 -6.63 1.90
N VAL A 298 -16.58 -5.86 0.81
CA VAL A 298 -16.71 -4.39 0.86
C VAL A 298 -18.11 -3.97 1.33
N ALA A 299 -19.16 -4.59 0.80
CA ALA A 299 -20.55 -4.30 1.20
C ALA A 299 -20.78 -4.61 2.70
N GLY A 300 -20.23 -5.72 3.21
CA GLY A 300 -20.26 -6.06 4.62
C GLY A 300 -19.56 -5.03 5.51
N LEU A 301 -18.35 -4.59 5.12
CA LEU A 301 -17.63 -3.55 5.85
C LEU A 301 -18.38 -2.19 5.79
N ALA A 302 -18.98 -1.85 4.65
CA ALA A 302 -19.78 -0.64 4.53
C ALA A 302 -21.04 -0.71 5.39
N GLY A 303 -21.73 -1.86 5.42
CA GLY A 303 -22.87 -2.11 6.29
C GLY A 303 -22.51 -2.02 7.77
N LEU A 304 -21.36 -2.58 8.17
CA LEU A 304 -20.84 -2.45 9.54
C LEU A 304 -20.50 -1.00 9.90
N ALA A 305 -19.85 -0.27 8.99
CA ALA A 305 -19.54 1.15 9.20
C ALA A 305 -20.83 1.98 9.34
N TRP A 306 -21.82 1.72 8.47
CA TRP A 306 -23.12 2.38 8.55
C TRP A 306 -23.83 2.07 9.88
N LEU A 307 -23.87 0.80 10.27
CA LEU A 307 -24.47 0.37 11.54
C LEU A 307 -23.76 1.01 12.74
N ALA A 308 -22.42 1.08 12.73
CA ALA A 308 -21.64 1.70 13.79
C ALA A 308 -21.96 3.21 13.93
N LEU A 309 -22.23 3.89 12.82
CA LEU A 309 -22.66 5.30 12.82
C LEU A 309 -24.11 5.46 13.31
N GLU A 310 -25.03 4.60 12.90
CA GLU A 310 -26.44 4.65 13.34
C GLU A 310 -26.61 4.32 14.83
N GLN A 311 -25.86 3.37 15.32
CA GLN A 311 -25.90 2.93 16.73
C GLN A 311 -25.00 3.77 17.64
N ALA A 312 -24.38 4.83 17.11
CA ALA A 312 -23.45 5.71 17.84
C ALA A 312 -22.31 4.92 18.56
N TRP A 313 -21.82 3.83 17.94
CA TRP A 313 -20.66 3.10 18.48
C TRP A 313 -19.37 3.89 18.32
N LEU A 314 -19.33 4.83 17.39
CA LEU A 314 -18.20 5.73 17.18
C LEU A 314 -18.43 7.07 17.89
N ALA A 315 -17.34 7.69 18.36
CA ALA A 315 -17.40 9.00 18.97
C ALA A 315 -18.02 10.05 18.04
N PRO A 316 -18.71 11.09 18.59
CA PRO A 316 -19.43 12.09 17.78
C PRO A 316 -18.63 12.73 16.62
N PRO A 317 -17.32 13.01 16.73
CA PRO A 317 -16.55 13.54 15.60
C PRO A 317 -16.52 12.63 14.37
N TRP A 318 -16.71 11.32 14.55
CA TRP A 318 -16.73 10.34 13.47
C TRP A 318 -18.06 10.28 12.70
N GLN A 319 -19.10 10.99 13.14
CA GLN A 319 -20.33 11.13 12.36
C GLN A 319 -20.08 11.78 10.98
N ALA A 320 -19.00 12.54 10.85
CA ALA A 320 -18.50 13.06 9.58
C ALA A 320 -18.12 11.98 8.53
N LEU A 321 -18.01 10.70 8.92
CA LEU A 321 -17.81 9.58 7.99
C LEU A 321 -19.03 9.29 7.11
N ARG A 322 -20.24 9.61 7.58
CA ARG A 322 -21.50 9.20 6.94
C ARG A 322 -21.56 9.47 5.43
N PRO A 323 -21.24 10.68 4.92
CA PRO A 323 -21.25 10.95 3.49
C PRO A 323 -20.22 10.15 2.67
N TYR A 324 -19.17 9.64 3.30
CA TYR A 324 -18.09 8.92 2.64
C TYR A 324 -18.36 7.43 2.44
N VAL A 325 -19.20 6.81 3.30
CA VAL A 325 -19.37 5.34 3.35
C VAL A 325 -19.80 4.78 2.00
N LEU A 326 -20.90 5.26 1.45
CA LEU A 326 -21.47 4.70 0.21
C LEU A 326 -20.60 4.99 -1.02
N PRO A 327 -20.15 6.22 -1.29
CA PRO A 327 -19.29 6.49 -2.45
C PRO A 327 -18.00 5.66 -2.45
N LEU A 328 -17.33 5.56 -1.31
CA LEU A 328 -16.09 4.80 -1.18
C LEU A 328 -16.32 3.29 -1.28
N ALA A 329 -17.44 2.79 -0.73
CA ALA A 329 -17.78 1.38 -0.88
C ALA A 329 -17.99 0.99 -2.34
N LEU A 330 -18.65 1.81 -3.14
CA LEU A 330 -18.83 1.59 -4.58
C LEU A 330 -17.50 1.57 -5.31
N TRP A 331 -16.61 2.53 -5.02
CA TRP A 331 -15.27 2.55 -5.59
C TRP A 331 -14.47 1.29 -5.24
N GLN A 332 -14.43 0.90 -3.96
CA GLN A 332 -13.63 -0.26 -3.52
C GLN A 332 -14.26 -1.60 -3.94
N ALA A 333 -15.58 -1.67 -4.13
CA ALA A 333 -16.22 -2.81 -4.75
C ALA A 333 -15.78 -2.97 -6.21
N ALA A 334 -15.75 -1.89 -6.99
CA ALA A 334 -15.25 -1.91 -8.36
C ALA A 334 -13.74 -2.26 -8.41
N ALA A 335 -12.94 -1.77 -7.47
CA ALA A 335 -11.53 -2.16 -7.31
C ALA A 335 -11.38 -3.67 -7.04
N SER A 336 -12.28 -4.27 -6.24
CA SER A 336 -12.30 -5.72 -6.00
C SER A 336 -12.62 -6.53 -7.26
N LEU A 337 -13.56 -6.05 -8.09
CA LEU A 337 -13.86 -6.67 -9.40
C LEU A 337 -12.64 -6.62 -10.32
N MET A 338 -11.97 -5.47 -10.39
CA MET A 338 -10.77 -5.31 -11.20
C MET A 338 -9.63 -6.20 -10.69
N ALA A 339 -9.41 -6.25 -9.37
CA ALA A 339 -8.38 -7.09 -8.75
C ALA A 339 -8.58 -8.58 -9.08
N ALA A 340 -9.82 -9.09 -9.04
CA ALA A 340 -10.14 -10.47 -9.37
C ALA A 340 -9.85 -10.84 -10.84
N ALA A 341 -9.89 -9.88 -11.77
CA ALA A 341 -9.66 -10.07 -13.19
C ALA A 341 -8.25 -9.67 -13.66
N SER A 342 -7.45 -9.00 -12.81
CA SER A 342 -6.18 -8.34 -13.15
C SER A 342 -5.09 -9.27 -13.69
N HIS A 343 -5.12 -10.57 -13.36
CA HIS A 343 -4.15 -11.57 -13.83
C HIS A 343 -4.32 -11.93 -15.32
N ARG A 344 -5.53 -11.79 -15.89
CA ARG A 344 -5.85 -12.24 -17.24
C ARG A 344 -5.10 -11.51 -18.36
N PRO A 345 -4.97 -10.18 -18.35
CA PRO A 345 -4.17 -9.47 -19.34
C PRO A 345 -2.73 -9.94 -19.43
N PHE A 346 -2.12 -10.29 -18.28
CA PHE A 346 -0.75 -10.80 -18.22
C PHE A 346 -0.65 -12.20 -18.84
N GLN A 347 -1.64 -13.06 -18.60
CA GLN A 347 -1.68 -14.41 -19.17
C GLN A 347 -1.92 -14.40 -20.69
N GLN A 348 -2.60 -13.38 -21.19
CA GLN A 348 -2.94 -13.21 -22.60
C GLN A 348 -1.92 -12.37 -23.39
N GLY A 349 -0.77 -12.04 -22.78
CA GLY A 349 0.25 -11.21 -23.42
C GLY A 349 -0.18 -9.75 -23.64
N ARG A 350 -1.24 -9.29 -23.00
CA ARG A 350 -1.79 -7.92 -23.13
C ARG A 350 -1.41 -7.01 -21.97
N ALA A 351 -0.33 -7.31 -21.26
CA ALA A 351 0.17 -6.55 -20.11
C ALA A 351 0.39 -5.07 -20.43
N GLN A 352 0.95 -4.76 -21.61
CA GLN A 352 1.19 -3.37 -22.02
C GLN A 352 -0.11 -2.57 -22.16
N ARG A 353 -1.14 -3.14 -22.79
CA ARG A 353 -2.46 -2.48 -22.92
C ARG A 353 -3.11 -2.26 -21.56
N TYR A 354 -3.01 -3.26 -20.68
CA TYR A 354 -3.51 -3.14 -19.30
C TYR A 354 -2.82 -1.99 -18.56
N THR A 355 -1.49 -1.87 -18.67
CA THR A 355 -0.72 -0.80 -18.05
C THR A 355 -1.15 0.59 -18.56
N TRP A 356 -1.37 0.75 -19.88
CA TRP A 356 -1.88 2.00 -20.43
C TRP A 356 -3.28 2.35 -19.92
N GLN A 357 -4.14 1.37 -19.76
CA GLN A 357 -5.48 1.60 -19.18
C GLN A 357 -5.37 2.05 -17.71
N CYS A 358 -4.50 1.43 -16.91
CA CYS A 358 -4.24 1.87 -15.53
C CYS A 358 -3.72 3.31 -15.48
N LEU A 359 -2.78 3.67 -16.36
CA LEU A 359 -2.28 5.05 -16.48
C LEU A 359 -3.41 6.03 -16.85
N GLY A 360 -4.30 5.63 -17.75
CA GLY A 360 -5.49 6.41 -18.11
C GLY A 360 -6.45 6.60 -16.94
N ILE A 361 -6.65 5.56 -16.12
CA ILE A 361 -7.47 5.65 -14.89
C ILE A 361 -6.82 6.61 -13.89
N ASN A 362 -5.51 6.53 -13.70
CA ASN A 362 -4.79 7.44 -12.81
C ASN A 362 -4.85 8.89 -13.29
N ALA A 363 -4.74 9.13 -14.58
CA ALA A 363 -4.93 10.47 -15.17
C ALA A 363 -6.37 10.97 -14.97
N GLY A 364 -7.37 10.10 -15.16
CA GLY A 364 -8.76 10.40 -14.87
C GLY A 364 -9.02 10.68 -13.39
N GLN A 365 -8.40 9.91 -12.49
CA GLN A 365 -8.45 10.17 -11.06
C GLN A 365 -7.85 11.52 -10.69
N ALA A 366 -6.68 11.85 -11.25
CA ALA A 366 -6.04 13.15 -11.03
C ALA A 366 -6.94 14.30 -11.55
N ALA A 367 -7.56 14.14 -12.72
CA ALA A 367 -8.49 15.13 -13.25
C ALA A 367 -9.73 15.30 -12.36
N LEU A 368 -10.34 14.18 -11.91
CA LEU A 368 -11.49 14.20 -11.00
C LEU A 368 -11.14 14.71 -9.60
N LEU A 369 -9.88 14.65 -9.20
CA LEU A 369 -9.40 15.23 -7.96
C LEU A 369 -9.20 16.75 -8.07
N LEU A 370 -8.63 17.22 -9.18
CA LEU A 370 -8.15 18.59 -9.30
C LEU A 370 -9.16 19.55 -9.95
N LEU A 371 -9.97 19.08 -10.92
CA LEU A 371 -10.84 19.96 -11.70
C LEU A 371 -12.14 20.37 -10.99
N PRO A 372 -12.89 19.48 -10.29
CA PRO A 372 -14.17 19.84 -9.69
C PRO A 372 -14.09 21.04 -8.73
N PRO A 373 -13.06 21.17 -7.87
CA PRO A 373 -12.93 22.34 -7.01
C PRO A 373 -12.78 23.66 -7.76
N LEU A 374 -12.19 23.63 -8.96
CA LEU A 374 -12.05 24.83 -9.81
C LEU A 374 -13.41 25.34 -10.31
N TRP A 375 -14.41 24.47 -10.35
CA TRP A 375 -15.80 24.82 -10.70
C TRP A 375 -16.67 25.11 -9.47
N GLY A 376 -16.06 25.23 -8.29
CA GLY A 376 -16.76 25.54 -7.04
C GLY A 376 -17.57 24.37 -6.46
N TRP A 377 -17.27 23.13 -6.86
CA TRP A 377 -17.99 21.97 -6.32
C TRP A 377 -17.60 21.76 -4.85
N GLY A 378 -18.63 21.70 -4.00
CA GLY A 378 -18.46 21.36 -2.60
C GLY A 378 -18.12 19.89 -2.38
N LEU A 379 -17.71 19.55 -1.14
CA LEU A 379 -17.27 18.23 -0.74
C LEU A 379 -18.17 17.07 -1.20
N PRO A 380 -19.53 17.11 -1.00
CA PRO A 380 -20.35 15.96 -1.38
C PRO A 380 -20.34 15.68 -2.88
N LEU A 381 -20.45 16.73 -3.71
CA LEU A 381 -20.45 16.58 -5.16
C LEU A 381 -19.10 16.14 -5.69
N HIS A 382 -18.00 16.71 -5.17
CA HIS A 382 -16.64 16.32 -5.52
C HIS A 382 -16.38 14.85 -5.15
N LEU A 383 -16.75 14.43 -3.93
CA LEU A 383 -16.61 13.05 -3.47
C LEU A 383 -17.36 12.07 -4.39
N TRP A 384 -18.62 12.37 -4.72
CA TRP A 384 -19.41 11.55 -5.60
C TRP A 384 -18.84 11.48 -7.01
N ALA A 385 -18.41 12.60 -7.59
CA ALA A 385 -17.78 12.63 -8.91
C ALA A 385 -16.51 11.78 -8.97
N LEU A 386 -15.63 11.93 -7.96
CA LEU A 386 -14.42 11.12 -7.85
C LEU A 386 -14.74 9.63 -7.74
N CYS A 387 -15.60 9.25 -6.79
CA CYS A 387 -15.91 7.85 -6.53
C CYS A 387 -16.70 7.20 -7.67
N ALA A 388 -17.70 7.88 -8.25
CA ALA A 388 -18.47 7.37 -9.37
C ALA A 388 -17.62 7.22 -10.64
N GLY A 389 -16.79 8.21 -10.95
CA GLY A 389 -15.87 8.14 -12.09
C GLY A 389 -14.89 6.97 -11.97
N LEU A 390 -14.30 6.77 -10.79
CA LEU A 390 -13.41 5.64 -10.55
C LEU A 390 -14.16 4.30 -10.55
N THR A 391 -15.36 4.24 -9.99
CA THR A 391 -16.20 3.04 -10.04
C THR A 391 -16.45 2.62 -11.48
N LEU A 392 -16.86 3.55 -12.35
CA LEU A 392 -17.11 3.27 -13.76
C LEU A 392 -15.83 2.85 -14.51
N ALA A 393 -14.73 3.54 -14.29
CA ALA A 393 -13.46 3.24 -14.95
C ALA A 393 -12.93 1.85 -14.56
N LEU A 394 -12.93 1.53 -13.26
CA LEU A 394 -12.47 0.23 -12.76
C LEU A 394 -13.41 -0.91 -13.17
N ALA A 395 -14.74 -0.69 -13.16
CA ALA A 395 -15.71 -1.67 -13.63
C ALA A 395 -15.55 -1.94 -15.13
N ALA A 396 -15.31 -0.91 -15.95
CA ALA A 396 -15.04 -1.05 -17.39
C ALA A 396 -13.74 -1.85 -17.62
N GLN A 397 -12.67 -1.57 -16.88
CA GLN A 397 -11.42 -2.31 -16.95
C GLN A 397 -11.59 -3.77 -16.51
N ALA A 398 -12.36 -4.03 -15.43
CA ALA A 398 -12.70 -5.37 -14.99
C ALA A 398 -13.47 -6.14 -16.07
N ALA A 399 -14.48 -5.53 -16.68
CA ALA A 399 -15.25 -6.11 -17.77
C ALA A 399 -14.39 -6.43 -18.99
N TRP A 400 -13.49 -5.51 -19.38
CA TRP A 400 -12.53 -5.78 -20.46
C TRP A 400 -11.62 -6.95 -20.13
N SER A 401 -11.03 -6.97 -18.93
CA SER A 401 -10.16 -8.07 -18.48
C SER A 401 -10.90 -9.40 -18.41
N ALA A 402 -12.17 -9.39 -18.00
CA ALA A 402 -13.00 -10.59 -17.93
C ALA A 402 -13.30 -11.19 -19.31
N ARG A 403 -13.44 -10.35 -20.35
CA ARG A 403 -13.67 -10.82 -21.74
C ARG A 403 -12.45 -11.51 -22.36
N LEU A 404 -11.24 -11.20 -21.87
CA LEU A 404 -10.01 -11.84 -22.36
C LEU A 404 -9.89 -13.32 -22.00
N GLY A 405 -10.74 -13.84 -21.14
CA GLY A 405 -10.70 -15.26 -20.71
C GLY A 405 -11.82 -16.11 -21.30
N ARG A 406 -12.59 -15.56 -22.21
CA ARG A 406 -13.58 -16.26 -23.03
C ARG A 406 -13.01 -16.50 -24.42
#